data_754612bb2a8e189195f41e494086b735
#
_entry.id   754612bb2a8e189195f41e494086b735
#
_cell.length_a   1.000
_cell.length_b   1.000
_cell.length_c   1.000
_cell.angle_alpha   90.00
_cell.angle_beta   90.00
_cell.angle_gamma   90.00
#
_symmetry.space_group_name_H-M   'P 1'
#
loop_
_entity.id
_entity.type
_entity.pdbx_description
1 polymer ?
#
loop_
_entity_poly.entity_id
_entity_poly.type
_entity_poly.pdbx_seq_one_letter_code
_entity_poly.pdbx_strand_id
1 'polypeptide(L)'
;MPIEHEIDHRRRLVLAKGHGTLTDAEVFHYQRVWSRPEVAGYDELFDMSDVADITPPSTERIRELAQLSAAMDALSPSRLAIVAPNDLPFALGRMYETHRGLDKRSTKTVNVFRSVEDALAWLGSERSVT
;
A
#
# COMPACT_ATOMS: atom_id res chain seq x y z
N MET A 1 -8.05 -9.15 -13.70
CA MET A 1 -7.60 -7.88 -13.12
C MET A 1 -6.24 -8.10 -12.51
N PRO A 2 -5.23 -7.27 -12.85
CA PRO A 2 -3.88 -7.42 -12.29
C PRO A 2 -3.79 -7.15 -10.80
N ILE A 3 -4.74 -6.43 -10.23
CA ILE A 3 -4.81 -6.26 -8.77
C ILE A 3 -6.14 -6.81 -8.29
N GLU A 4 -6.06 -7.81 -7.44
CA GLU A 4 -7.22 -8.36 -6.74
C GLU A 4 -7.17 -7.90 -5.29
N HIS A 5 -8.32 -7.71 -4.67
CA HIS A 5 -8.36 -7.34 -3.26
C HIS A 5 -9.45 -8.10 -2.52
N GLU A 6 -9.23 -8.24 -1.23
CA GLU A 6 -10.14 -8.88 -0.30
C GLU A 6 -10.20 -8.02 0.96
N ILE A 7 -11.37 -7.84 1.52
CA ILE A 7 -11.54 -7.06 2.74
C ILE A 7 -11.85 -8.03 3.89
N ASP A 8 -10.96 -8.05 4.88
CA ASP A 8 -11.15 -8.82 6.11
C ASP A 8 -11.65 -7.86 7.20
N HIS A 9 -12.95 -7.82 7.38
CA HIS A 9 -13.55 -6.91 8.37
C HIS A 9 -13.21 -7.30 9.80
N ARG A 10 -12.97 -8.58 10.05
CA ARG A 10 -12.60 -9.07 11.38
C ARG A 10 -11.26 -8.52 11.82
N ARG A 11 -10.27 -8.54 10.92
CA ARG A 11 -8.93 -8.01 11.20
C ARG A 11 -8.78 -6.53 10.86
N ARG A 12 -9.81 -5.93 10.29
CA ARG A 12 -9.78 -4.55 9.78
C ARG A 12 -8.60 -4.36 8.83
N LEU A 13 -8.53 -5.23 7.83
CA LEU A 13 -7.40 -5.33 6.93
C LEU A 13 -7.88 -5.50 5.48
N VAL A 14 -7.34 -4.69 4.58
CA VAL A 14 -7.51 -4.88 3.14
C VAL A 14 -6.28 -5.62 2.61
N LEU A 15 -6.51 -6.76 1.98
CA LEU A 15 -5.48 -7.59 1.36
C LEU A 15 -5.55 -7.38 -0.14
N ALA A 16 -4.54 -6.75 -0.71
CA ALA A 16 -4.44 -6.54 -2.15
C ALA A 16 -3.26 -7.32 -2.71
N LYS A 17 -3.43 -7.92 -3.87
CA LYS A 17 -2.39 -8.72 -4.51
C LYS A 17 -2.29 -8.37 -5.99
N GLY A 18 -1.08 -7.99 -6.41
CA GLY A 18 -0.78 -7.76 -7.81
C GLY A 18 -0.38 -9.05 -8.51
N HIS A 19 -0.70 -9.17 -9.80
CA HIS A 19 -0.39 -10.33 -10.62
C HIS A 19 0.14 -9.89 -11.98
N GLY A 20 1.07 -10.67 -12.53
CA GLY A 20 1.56 -10.48 -13.90
C GLY A 20 2.26 -9.14 -14.09
N THR A 21 1.89 -8.40 -15.12
CA THR A 21 2.46 -7.07 -15.39
C THR A 21 1.62 -6.01 -14.71
N LEU A 22 2.25 -5.24 -13.83
CA LEU A 22 1.60 -4.18 -13.08
C LEU A 22 1.93 -2.82 -13.68
N THR A 23 0.91 -1.99 -13.91
CA THR A 23 1.06 -0.62 -14.39
C THR A 23 0.63 0.39 -13.35
N ASP A 24 1.10 1.63 -13.47
CA ASP A 24 0.70 2.72 -12.59
C ASP A 24 -0.81 3.00 -12.67
N ALA A 25 -1.39 2.93 -13.88
CA ALA A 25 -2.83 3.14 -14.06
C ALA A 25 -3.66 2.16 -13.22
N GLU A 26 -3.21 0.90 -13.11
CA GLU A 26 -3.91 -0.10 -12.32
C GLU A 26 -3.80 0.17 -10.83
N VAL A 27 -2.64 0.63 -10.37
CA VAL A 27 -2.46 1.02 -8.97
C VAL A 27 -3.33 2.23 -8.63
N PHE A 28 -3.41 3.23 -9.54
CA PHE A 28 -4.30 4.37 -9.35
C PHE A 28 -5.76 3.93 -9.27
N HIS A 29 -6.17 3.02 -10.14
CA HIS A 29 -7.54 2.48 -10.12
C HIS A 29 -7.85 1.76 -8.80
N TYR A 30 -6.90 0.98 -8.30
CA TYR A 30 -7.05 0.28 -7.03
C TYR A 30 -7.33 1.23 -5.87
N GLN A 31 -6.81 2.46 -5.89
CA GLN A 31 -7.03 3.42 -4.81
C GLN A 31 -8.51 3.70 -4.54
N ARG A 32 -9.39 3.41 -5.48
CA ARG A 32 -10.85 3.58 -5.31
C ARG A 32 -11.42 2.76 -4.16
N VAL A 33 -10.77 1.66 -3.79
CA VAL A 33 -11.18 0.84 -2.64
C VAL A 33 -11.22 1.72 -1.39
N TRP A 34 -10.30 2.64 -1.27
CA TRP A 34 -10.14 3.48 -0.08
C TRP A 34 -11.12 4.63 0.00
N SER A 35 -11.94 4.85 -1.04
CA SER A 35 -13.05 5.81 -0.99
C SER A 35 -14.27 5.25 -0.25
N ARG A 36 -14.29 3.96 0.06
CA ARG A 36 -15.41 3.32 0.76
C ARG A 36 -15.34 3.62 2.26
N PRO A 37 -16.44 4.12 2.87
CA PRO A 37 -16.44 4.40 4.32
C PRO A 37 -16.16 3.18 5.19
N GLU A 38 -16.55 1.98 4.72
CA GLU A 38 -16.44 0.73 5.48
C GLU A 38 -14.98 0.33 5.74
N VAL A 39 -14.03 0.81 4.95
CA VAL A 39 -12.60 0.50 5.13
C VAL A 39 -11.81 1.65 5.75
N ALA A 40 -12.48 2.72 6.17
CA ALA A 40 -11.80 3.85 6.79
C ALA A 40 -11.04 3.41 8.04
N GLY A 41 -9.74 3.70 8.09
CA GLY A 41 -8.89 3.33 9.21
C GLY A 41 -8.39 1.88 9.20
N TYR A 42 -8.72 1.10 8.17
CA TYR A 42 -8.22 -0.26 8.04
C TYR A 42 -6.74 -0.25 7.68
N ASP A 43 -6.01 -1.27 8.13
CA ASP A 43 -4.67 -1.55 7.66
C ASP A 43 -4.72 -2.14 6.25
N GLU A 44 -3.58 -2.10 5.56
CA GLU A 44 -3.49 -2.57 4.18
C GLU A 44 -2.23 -3.42 4.00
N LEU A 45 -2.38 -4.56 3.33
CA LEU A 45 -1.26 -5.35 2.82
C LEU A 45 -1.33 -5.32 1.30
N PHE A 46 -0.31 -4.75 0.66
CA PHE A 46 -0.20 -4.73 -0.80
C PHE A 46 0.92 -5.69 -1.21
N ASP A 47 0.53 -6.85 -1.73
CA ASP A 47 1.46 -7.96 -2.01
C ASP A 47 1.82 -7.99 -3.50
N MET A 48 3.09 -7.77 -3.79
CA MET A 48 3.64 -7.83 -5.14
C MET A 48 4.44 -9.12 -5.41
N SER A 49 4.26 -10.16 -4.59
CA SER A 49 5.00 -11.42 -4.76
C SER A 49 4.76 -12.09 -6.11
N ASP A 50 3.55 -11.95 -6.68
CA ASP A 50 3.18 -12.56 -7.95
C ASP A 50 3.28 -11.59 -9.13
N VAL A 51 3.85 -10.43 -8.93
CA VAL A 51 4.11 -9.48 -10.01
C VAL A 51 5.35 -9.95 -10.77
N ALA A 52 5.14 -10.36 -12.02
CA ALA A 52 6.22 -10.84 -12.89
C ALA A 52 7.03 -9.68 -13.46
N ASP A 53 6.37 -8.57 -13.73
CA ASP A 53 6.99 -7.40 -14.34
C ASP A 53 6.24 -6.14 -13.89
N ILE A 54 6.94 -5.03 -13.83
CA ILE A 54 6.34 -3.74 -13.50
C ILE A 54 6.82 -2.71 -14.52
N THR A 55 5.86 -1.96 -15.10
CA THR A 55 6.19 -0.81 -15.92
C THR A 55 6.64 0.30 -15.00
N PRO A 56 7.93 0.69 -15.01
CA PRO A 56 8.43 1.65 -14.04
C PRO A 56 7.72 3.00 -14.21
N PRO A 57 7.01 3.49 -13.21
CA PRO A 57 6.44 4.82 -13.26
C PRO A 57 7.53 5.87 -13.08
N SER A 58 7.29 7.08 -13.56
CA SER A 58 8.18 8.21 -13.28
C SER A 58 8.10 8.57 -11.79
N THR A 59 9.12 9.27 -11.30
CA THR A 59 9.11 9.82 -9.94
C THR A 59 7.88 10.72 -9.72
N GLU A 60 7.50 11.49 -10.74
CA GLU A 60 6.33 12.35 -10.70
C GLU A 60 5.04 11.54 -10.49
N ARG A 61 4.88 10.42 -11.18
CA ARG A 61 3.70 9.56 -11.03
C ARG A 61 3.65 8.93 -9.64
N ILE A 62 4.79 8.53 -9.08
CA ILE A 62 4.84 7.99 -7.71
C ILE A 62 4.41 9.08 -6.72
N ARG A 63 4.87 10.31 -6.93
CA ARG A 63 4.47 11.43 -6.08
C ARG A 63 2.97 11.70 -6.18
N GLU A 64 2.42 11.70 -7.39
CA GLU A 64 0.97 11.88 -7.59
C GLU A 64 0.17 10.79 -6.88
N LEU A 65 0.62 9.54 -6.97
CA LEU A 65 -0.03 8.43 -6.28
C LEU A 65 -0.01 8.64 -4.77
N ALA A 66 1.14 9.05 -4.22
CA ALA A 66 1.26 9.30 -2.79
C ALA A 66 0.33 10.44 -2.34
N GLN A 67 0.21 11.50 -3.14
CA GLN A 67 -0.68 12.62 -2.84
C GLN A 67 -2.14 12.19 -2.89
N LEU A 68 -2.53 11.42 -3.89
CA LEU A 68 -3.90 10.90 -3.99
C LEU A 68 -4.23 10.01 -2.80
N SER A 69 -3.36 9.09 -2.47
CA SER A 69 -3.57 8.16 -1.37
C SER A 69 -3.67 8.90 -0.02
N ALA A 70 -2.79 9.87 0.21
CA ALA A 70 -2.81 10.66 1.44
C ALA A 70 -4.10 11.44 1.59
N ALA A 71 -4.64 11.97 0.48
CA ALA A 71 -5.91 12.69 0.49
C ALA A 71 -7.09 11.78 0.84
N MET A 72 -6.96 10.47 0.64
CA MET A 72 -8.00 9.50 0.95
C MET A 72 -7.84 8.88 2.34
N ASP A 73 -6.78 9.20 3.08
CA ASP A 73 -6.56 8.63 4.41
C ASP A 73 -7.64 9.09 5.38
N ALA A 74 -8.06 8.16 6.24
CA ALA A 74 -8.96 8.47 7.34
C ALA A 74 -8.22 9.25 8.44
N LEU A 75 -8.98 9.86 9.35
CA LEU A 75 -8.39 10.55 10.50
C LEU A 75 -7.70 9.59 11.49
N SER A 76 -8.17 8.34 11.55
CA SER A 76 -7.58 7.31 12.41
C SER A 76 -6.28 6.77 11.80
N PRO A 77 -5.20 6.68 12.58
CA PRO A 77 -3.96 6.08 12.08
C PRO A 77 -4.13 4.63 11.67
N SER A 78 -3.42 4.23 10.61
CA SER A 78 -3.38 2.85 10.16
C SER A 78 -2.00 2.55 9.56
N ARG A 79 -1.79 1.31 9.09
CA ARG A 79 -0.53 0.86 8.53
C ARG A 79 -0.72 0.28 7.14
N LEU A 80 0.22 0.56 6.25
CA LEU A 80 0.32 -0.08 4.94
C LEU A 80 1.63 -0.86 4.88
N ALA A 81 1.54 -2.17 4.68
CA ALA A 81 2.68 -3.03 4.40
C ALA A 81 2.73 -3.33 2.91
N ILE A 82 3.82 -2.97 2.26
CA ILE A 82 4.09 -3.30 0.86
C ILE A 82 5.05 -4.48 0.85
N VAL A 83 4.68 -5.57 0.17
CA VAL A 83 5.53 -6.75 0.02
C VAL A 83 6.11 -6.77 -1.39
N ALA A 84 7.43 -6.69 -1.49
CA ALA A 84 8.15 -6.62 -2.75
C ALA A 84 9.43 -7.46 -2.67
N PRO A 85 9.37 -8.76 -3.06
CA PRO A 85 10.56 -9.63 -3.01
C PRO A 85 11.66 -9.21 -3.97
N ASN A 86 11.30 -8.59 -5.10
CA ASN A 86 12.24 -8.20 -6.15
C ASN A 86 12.71 -6.76 -5.99
N ASP A 87 13.94 -6.48 -6.47
CA ASP A 87 14.61 -5.20 -6.21
C ASP A 87 13.88 -3.98 -6.78
N LEU A 88 13.40 -4.05 -8.03
CA LEU A 88 12.73 -2.88 -8.63
C LEU A 88 11.42 -2.52 -7.90
N PRO A 89 10.48 -3.45 -7.70
CA PRO A 89 9.30 -3.14 -6.91
C PRO A 89 9.63 -2.68 -5.49
N PHE A 90 10.67 -3.24 -4.87
CA PHE A 90 11.10 -2.81 -3.55
C PHE A 90 11.54 -1.36 -3.54
N ALA A 91 12.38 -0.97 -4.52
CA ALA A 91 12.85 0.41 -4.64
C ALA A 91 11.70 1.38 -4.90
N LEU A 92 10.74 1.00 -5.75
CA LEU A 92 9.56 1.82 -6.03
C LEU A 92 8.69 1.98 -4.78
N GLY A 93 8.53 0.90 -4.01
CA GLY A 93 7.81 0.95 -2.74
C GLY A 93 8.47 1.91 -1.74
N ARG A 94 9.81 1.91 -1.67
CA ARG A 94 10.55 2.83 -0.81
C ARG A 94 10.37 4.28 -1.24
N MET A 95 10.32 4.55 -2.54
CA MET A 95 10.03 5.90 -3.04
C MET A 95 8.62 6.35 -2.65
N TYR A 96 7.64 5.48 -2.81
CA TYR A 96 6.27 5.76 -2.40
C TYR A 96 6.19 6.03 -0.89
N GLU A 97 6.85 5.22 -0.08
CA GLU A 97 6.92 5.41 1.38
C GLU A 97 7.45 6.80 1.72
N THR A 98 8.53 7.22 1.06
CA THR A 98 9.14 8.53 1.29
C THR A 98 8.17 9.66 0.97
N HIS A 99 7.54 9.63 -0.22
CA HIS A 99 6.59 10.68 -0.62
C HIS A 99 5.36 10.70 0.27
N ARG A 100 4.89 9.52 0.71
CA ARG A 100 3.76 9.41 1.61
C ARG A 100 4.06 10.06 2.95
N GLY A 101 5.26 9.84 3.48
CA GLY A 101 5.70 10.41 4.76
C GLY A 101 5.89 11.92 4.72
N LEU A 102 6.08 12.50 3.53
CA LEU A 102 6.20 13.95 3.37
C LEU A 102 4.84 14.66 3.28
N ASP A 103 3.76 13.93 3.05
CA ASP A 103 2.43 14.52 2.90
C ASP A 103 1.77 14.62 4.28
N LYS A 104 1.46 15.84 4.70
CA LYS A 104 0.89 16.11 6.03
C LYS A 104 -0.51 15.53 6.24
N ARG A 105 -1.22 15.16 5.16
CA ARG A 105 -2.54 14.55 5.24
C ARG A 105 -2.45 13.05 5.54
N SER A 106 -1.26 12.45 5.39
CA SER A 106 -1.10 11.01 5.55
C SER A 106 -1.21 10.62 7.01
N THR A 107 -2.16 9.72 7.30
CA THR A 107 -2.32 9.10 8.61
C THR A 107 -1.90 7.64 8.59
N LYS A 108 -1.44 7.15 7.44
CA LYS A 108 -1.02 5.76 7.23
C LYS A 108 0.51 5.67 7.30
N THR A 109 1.01 4.80 8.17
CA THR A 109 2.44 4.51 8.23
C THR A 109 2.77 3.44 7.19
N VAL A 110 3.64 3.75 6.24
CA VAL A 110 4.02 2.85 5.14
C VAL A 110 5.36 2.19 5.46
N ASN A 111 5.46 0.89 5.24
CA ASN A 111 6.71 0.16 5.35
C ASN A 111 6.79 -0.89 4.24
N VAL A 112 8.00 -1.20 3.79
CA VAL A 112 8.23 -2.13 2.68
C VAL A 112 8.98 -3.35 3.17
N PHE A 113 8.51 -4.53 2.78
CA PHE A 113 9.04 -5.82 3.22
C PHE A 113 9.39 -6.69 2.02
N ARG A 114 10.29 -7.63 2.22
CA ARG A 114 10.65 -8.63 1.22
C ARG A 114 9.77 -9.86 1.26
N SER A 115 9.07 -10.11 2.37
CA SER A 115 8.22 -11.29 2.54
C SER A 115 6.87 -10.93 3.15
N VAL A 116 5.86 -11.74 2.81
CA VAL A 116 4.52 -11.62 3.41
C VAL A 116 4.58 -11.90 4.91
N GLU A 117 5.41 -12.85 5.32
CA GLU A 117 5.55 -13.22 6.74
C GLU A 117 5.97 -12.01 7.59
N ASP A 118 7.02 -11.29 7.16
CA ASP A 118 7.50 -10.11 7.88
C ASP A 118 6.45 -8.99 7.89
N ALA A 119 5.75 -8.81 6.77
CA ALA A 119 4.70 -7.79 6.65
C ALA A 119 3.55 -8.08 7.62
N LEU A 120 3.08 -9.33 7.68
CA LEU A 120 2.00 -9.71 8.59
C LEU A 120 2.42 -9.59 10.05
N ALA A 121 3.67 -9.93 10.37
CA ALA A 121 4.19 -9.76 11.72
C ALA A 121 4.17 -8.30 12.15
N TRP A 122 4.57 -7.39 11.26
CA TRP A 122 4.53 -5.97 11.55
C TRP A 122 3.10 -5.44 11.71
N LEU A 123 2.18 -5.86 10.84
CA LEU A 123 0.77 -5.44 10.91
C LEU A 123 0.11 -5.94 12.20
N GLY A 124 0.50 -7.12 12.68
CA GLY A 124 -0.03 -7.67 13.93
C GLY A 124 0.68 -7.18 15.20
N SER A 125 1.76 -6.41 15.07
CA SER A 125 2.51 -5.94 16.23
C SER A 125 1.74 -4.85 16.97
N GLU A 126 2.04 -4.69 18.27
CA GLU A 126 1.46 -3.60 19.05
C GLU A 126 1.90 -2.25 18.49
N ARG A 127 0.95 -1.33 18.43
CA ARG A 127 1.22 0.04 18.04
C ARG A 127 1.73 0.80 19.23
N SER A 128 2.68 1.71 18.97
CA SER A 128 3.17 2.60 20.02
C SER A 128 2.02 3.44 20.57
N VAL A 129 1.88 3.43 21.89
CA VAL A 129 0.83 4.17 22.60
C VAL A 129 1.45 5.44 23.16
N THR A 130 1.84 6.31 22.29
CA THR A 130 2.39 7.60 22.73
C THR A 130 1.58 8.74 22.19
#